data_946e715d1ee15e970296d3b2b34e1206
#
_entry.id   946e715d1ee15e970296d3b2b34e1206
#
_cell.length_a   1.000
_cell.length_b   1.000
_cell.length_c   1.000
_cell.angle_alpha   90.00
_cell.angle_beta   90.00
_cell.angle_gamma   90.00
#
_symmetry.space_group_name_H-M   'P 1'
#
loop_
_entity.id
_entity.type
_entity.pdbx_description
1 polymer ?
#
loop_
_entity_poly.entity_id
_entity_poly.type
_entity_poly.pdbx_seq_one_letter_code
_entity_poly.pdbx_strand_id
1 'polypeptide(L)'
;DGSLDQIIKKWTASSSSAVPTTSTAAGLKATPVKAKYIIASDSSFAPFVFQNSSNQYTGIDMELIKAIAKDQGFEIEITNPGFDAAISAVQAGQADGIIAGMSVTDARKATFDFSESYYTANTILGVKESSTIASYEDLKGKTVGVKNGTASQTFLTENQSKYGYKIKTFADGSSMYD
;
A
#
# COMPACT_ATOMS: atom_id res chain seq x y z
N ASP A 1 -8.07 10.13 18.45
CA ASP A 1 -7.05 10.83 19.24
C ASP A 1 -6.09 11.69 18.38
N GLY A 2 -6.23 11.70 17.07
CA GLY A 2 -5.41 12.48 16.13
C GLY A 2 -4.03 11.87 15.82
N SER A 3 -3.71 10.68 16.31
CA SER A 3 -2.42 10.02 16.05
C SER A 3 -2.23 9.71 14.57
N LEU A 4 -3.27 9.28 13.87
CA LEU A 4 -3.22 8.99 12.43
C LEU A 4 -2.84 10.23 11.62
N ASP A 5 -3.49 11.37 11.89
CA ASP A 5 -3.20 12.62 11.19
C ASP A 5 -1.76 13.09 11.41
N GLN A 6 -1.22 12.90 12.62
CA GLN A 6 0.17 13.22 12.94
C GLN A 6 1.14 12.32 12.17
N ILE A 7 0.87 11.03 12.08
CA ILE A 7 1.68 10.08 11.31
C ILE A 7 1.66 10.44 9.83
N ILE A 8 0.48 10.64 9.24
CA ILE A 8 0.34 11.01 7.82
C ILE A 8 1.09 12.32 7.54
N LYS A 9 0.86 13.36 8.34
CA LYS A 9 1.51 14.66 8.17
C LYS A 9 3.03 14.59 8.24
N LYS A 10 3.58 13.76 9.13
CA LYS A 10 5.02 13.54 9.24
C LYS A 10 5.65 13.05 7.93
N TRP A 11 4.94 12.17 7.20
CA TRP A 11 5.46 11.50 6.01
C TRP A 11 5.03 12.14 4.69
N THR A 12 4.04 13.05 4.72
CA THR A 12 3.47 13.67 3.51
C THR A 12 3.59 15.20 3.50
N ALA A 13 4.61 15.77 4.12
CA ALA A 13 4.78 17.22 4.39
C ALA A 13 4.69 18.16 3.16
N SER A 14 4.20 17.73 2.01
CA SER A 14 4.00 18.55 0.81
C SER A 14 2.69 18.34 0.05
N SER A 15 1.75 17.54 0.51
CA SER A 15 0.44 17.43 -0.15
C SER A 15 -0.66 17.02 0.82
N SER A 16 -1.39 18.00 1.31
CA SER A 16 -2.58 17.81 2.11
C SER A 16 -3.74 17.35 1.25
N SER A 17 -4.10 16.10 1.36
CA SER A 17 -5.48 15.65 1.14
C SER A 17 -5.80 14.66 2.24
N ALA A 18 -5.88 15.19 3.47
CA ALA A 18 -6.44 14.44 4.58
C ALA A 18 -7.91 14.17 4.26
N VAL A 19 -8.30 12.92 4.23
CA VAL A 19 -9.70 12.53 4.31
C VAL A 19 -10.17 12.96 5.71
N PRO A 20 -11.23 13.75 5.85
CA PRO A 20 -11.79 14.04 7.16
C PRO A 20 -12.41 12.74 7.69
N THR A 21 -11.66 12.06 8.53
CA THR A 21 -12.17 10.94 9.32
C THR A 21 -12.97 11.52 10.48
N THR A 22 -14.23 11.80 10.27
CA THR A 22 -15.22 11.91 11.36
C THR A 22 -15.57 10.49 11.81
N SER A 23 -14.62 9.80 12.41
CA SER A 23 -14.93 8.59 13.18
C SER A 23 -14.99 8.96 14.64
N THR A 24 -16.20 9.14 15.14
CA THR A 24 -16.52 9.14 16.57
C THR A 24 -16.63 7.68 17.05
N ALA A 25 -15.58 6.89 16.82
CA ALA A 25 -15.43 5.61 17.49
C ALA A 25 -14.85 5.89 18.87
N ALA A 26 -15.71 6.15 19.85
CA ALA A 26 -15.33 6.11 21.25
C ALA A 26 -14.71 4.74 21.53
N GLY A 27 -13.46 4.74 21.96
CA GLY A 27 -12.54 3.65 22.15
C GLY A 27 -13.12 2.36 22.73
N LEU A 28 -13.64 1.51 21.87
CA LEU A 28 -13.86 0.12 22.17
C LEU A 28 -12.48 -0.57 22.10
N LYS A 29 -11.84 -0.72 23.27
CA LYS A 29 -10.70 -1.62 23.37
C LYS A 29 -11.23 -3.04 23.17
N ALA A 30 -11.05 -3.58 21.97
CA ALA A 30 -11.26 -4.99 21.74
C ALA A 30 -10.21 -5.78 22.53
N THR A 31 -10.62 -6.87 23.17
CA THR A 31 -9.66 -7.79 23.78
C THR A 31 -8.98 -8.54 22.64
N PRO A 32 -7.64 -8.45 22.48
CA PRO A 32 -6.93 -9.17 21.44
C PRO A 32 -7.17 -10.68 21.56
N VAL A 33 -7.48 -11.33 20.45
CA VAL A 33 -7.67 -12.79 20.41
C VAL A 33 -6.32 -13.51 20.54
N LYS A 34 -5.23 -12.87 20.12
CA LYS A 34 -3.84 -13.35 20.22
C LYS A 34 -3.00 -12.36 20.98
N ALA A 35 -2.01 -12.84 21.72
CA ALA A 35 -1.00 -11.99 22.36
C ALA A 35 -0.02 -11.40 21.32
N LYS A 36 0.21 -12.09 20.20
CA LYS A 36 1.12 -11.68 19.13
C LYS A 36 0.52 -11.99 17.75
N TYR A 37 0.66 -11.04 16.83
CA TYR A 37 0.22 -11.16 15.42
C TYR A 37 1.41 -11.05 14.48
N ILE A 38 1.39 -11.83 13.40
CA ILE A 38 2.32 -11.74 12.26
C ILE A 38 1.69 -10.82 11.22
N ILE A 39 2.36 -9.71 10.94
CA ILE A 39 1.89 -8.70 9.98
C ILE A 39 2.81 -8.71 8.77
N ALA A 40 2.27 -9.05 7.61
CA ALA A 40 2.99 -8.97 6.35
C ALA A 40 2.91 -7.55 5.77
N SER A 41 3.97 -7.10 5.11
CA SER A 41 4.02 -5.79 4.48
C SER A 41 4.85 -5.81 3.19
N ASP A 42 4.83 -4.69 2.47
CA ASP A 42 5.68 -4.47 1.32
C ASP A 42 7.14 -4.23 1.74
N SER A 43 8.05 -4.37 0.82
CA SER A 43 9.49 -4.09 1.01
C SER A 43 9.89 -2.71 0.47
N SER A 44 9.12 -2.11 -0.45
CA SER A 44 9.50 -0.90 -1.19
C SER A 44 8.26 -0.16 -1.69
N PHE A 45 7.65 0.66 -0.83
CA PHE A 45 6.52 1.52 -1.18
C PHE A 45 6.49 2.80 -0.33
N ALA A 46 7.44 3.72 -0.57
CA ALA A 46 7.45 5.02 0.11
C ALA A 46 6.22 5.86 -0.30
N PRO A 47 5.61 6.64 0.63
CA PRO A 47 5.99 6.86 2.03
C PRO A 47 5.33 5.88 3.01
N PHE A 48 4.67 4.81 2.53
CA PHE A 48 3.95 3.84 3.36
C PHE A 48 4.89 2.87 4.07
N VAL A 49 5.71 2.15 3.33
CA VAL A 49 6.72 1.23 3.87
C VAL A 49 7.97 1.23 2.98
N PHE A 50 9.12 1.45 3.59
CA PHE A 50 10.43 1.46 2.91
C PHE A 50 11.56 1.34 3.94
N GLN A 51 12.76 1.02 3.49
CA GLN A 51 13.95 1.01 4.35
C GLN A 51 14.59 2.40 4.43
N ASN A 52 14.92 2.84 5.64
CA ASN A 52 15.72 4.04 5.88
C ASN A 52 17.22 3.76 5.66
N SER A 53 18.06 4.78 5.86
CA SER A 53 19.53 4.67 5.74
C SER A 53 20.18 3.67 6.71
N SER A 54 19.47 3.25 7.75
CA SER A 54 19.90 2.24 8.71
C SER A 54 19.34 0.84 8.42
N ASN A 55 18.79 0.62 7.22
CA ASN A 55 18.10 -0.61 6.78
C ASN A 55 16.92 -1.02 7.67
N GLN A 56 16.30 -0.07 8.37
CA GLN A 56 15.10 -0.31 9.17
C GLN A 56 13.85 0.05 8.38
N TYR A 57 12.83 -0.81 8.42
CA TYR A 57 11.54 -0.51 7.82
C TYR A 57 10.82 0.59 8.59
N THR A 58 10.38 1.60 7.86
CA THR A 58 9.72 2.82 8.35
C THR A 58 8.64 3.27 7.38
N GLY A 59 7.92 4.33 7.72
CA GLY A 59 6.84 4.90 6.91
C GLY A 59 5.50 4.91 7.63
N ILE A 60 4.48 5.40 6.95
CA ILE A 60 3.11 5.55 7.49
C ILE A 60 2.61 4.22 8.06
N ASP A 61 2.71 3.15 7.30
CA ASP A 61 2.19 1.83 7.68
C ASP A 61 2.91 1.25 8.88
N MET A 62 4.23 1.42 8.94
CA MET A 62 5.04 0.91 10.02
C MET A 62 4.78 1.65 11.35
N GLU A 63 4.53 2.94 11.30
CA GLU A 63 4.17 3.71 12.48
C GLU A 63 2.73 3.44 12.91
N LEU A 64 1.81 3.34 11.96
CA LEU A 64 0.40 3.09 12.21
C LEU A 64 0.17 1.73 12.90
N ILE A 65 0.74 0.65 12.36
CA ILE A 65 0.55 -0.69 12.95
C ILE A 65 1.18 -0.80 14.34
N LYS A 66 2.32 -0.15 14.58
CA LYS A 66 2.95 -0.08 15.91
C LYS A 66 2.09 0.71 16.90
N ALA A 67 1.48 1.81 16.45
CA ALA A 67 0.58 2.60 17.28
C ALA A 67 -0.67 1.81 17.66
N ILE A 68 -1.28 1.08 16.71
CA ILE A 68 -2.43 0.20 16.95
C ILE A 68 -2.07 -0.91 17.94
N ALA A 69 -0.95 -1.60 17.72
CA ALA A 69 -0.52 -2.69 18.60
C ALA A 69 -0.31 -2.20 20.05
N LYS A 70 0.32 -1.04 20.21
CA LYS A 70 0.52 -0.41 21.51
C LYS A 70 -0.80 -0.02 22.19
N ASP A 71 -1.72 0.59 21.45
CA ASP A 71 -3.02 1.03 21.99
C ASP A 71 -3.90 -0.15 22.41
N GLN A 72 -3.92 -1.20 21.60
CA GLN A 72 -4.76 -2.39 21.81
C GLN A 72 -4.09 -3.46 22.69
N GLY A 73 -2.80 -3.32 23.03
CA GLY A 73 -2.10 -4.18 23.97
C GLY A 73 -1.73 -5.56 23.41
N PHE A 74 -1.32 -5.65 22.15
CA PHE A 74 -0.78 -6.87 21.55
C PHE A 74 0.62 -6.65 20.97
N GLU A 75 1.37 -7.73 20.79
CA GLU A 75 2.66 -7.70 20.12
C GLU A 75 2.50 -7.94 18.60
N ILE A 76 3.44 -7.42 17.83
CA ILE A 76 3.51 -7.67 16.39
C ILE A 76 4.89 -8.16 15.98
N GLU A 77 4.89 -9.06 15.02
CA GLU A 77 6.05 -9.43 14.22
C GLU A 77 5.80 -8.97 12.79
N ILE A 78 6.68 -8.12 12.25
CA ILE A 78 6.52 -7.57 10.91
C ILE A 78 7.45 -8.32 9.95
N THR A 79 6.88 -8.83 8.85
CA THR A 79 7.62 -9.43 7.74
C THR A 79 7.43 -8.60 6.48
N ASN A 80 8.49 -8.43 5.70
CA ASN A 80 8.47 -7.59 4.49
C ASN A 80 8.89 -8.41 3.25
N PRO A 81 8.07 -9.40 2.82
CA PRO A 81 8.42 -10.26 1.69
C PRO A 81 8.22 -9.59 0.32
N GLY A 82 7.66 -8.39 0.28
CA GLY A 82 7.15 -7.72 -0.91
C GLY A 82 5.63 -7.87 -1.05
N PHE A 83 5.02 -6.97 -1.82
CA PHE A 83 3.56 -6.79 -1.83
C PHE A 83 2.78 -8.06 -2.24
N ASP A 84 3.15 -8.68 -3.36
CA ASP A 84 2.47 -9.87 -3.87
C ASP A 84 2.63 -11.08 -2.94
N ALA A 85 3.83 -11.26 -2.39
CA ALA A 85 4.11 -12.31 -1.42
C ALA A 85 3.39 -12.06 -0.08
N ALA A 86 3.22 -10.81 0.33
CA ALA A 86 2.44 -10.46 1.53
C ALA A 86 0.97 -10.82 1.39
N ILE A 87 0.36 -10.55 0.22
CA ILE A 87 -1.01 -11.00 -0.10
C ILE A 87 -1.11 -12.52 0.03
N SER A 88 -0.19 -13.24 -0.61
CA SER A 88 -0.16 -14.72 -0.59
C SER A 88 0.01 -15.27 0.82
N ALA A 89 0.84 -14.65 1.66
CA ALA A 89 1.08 -15.08 3.04
C ALA A 89 -0.20 -14.99 3.89
N VAL A 90 -0.98 -13.93 3.75
CA VAL A 90 -2.26 -13.81 4.48
C VAL A 90 -3.29 -14.81 3.96
N GLN A 91 -3.41 -14.99 2.64
CA GLN A 91 -4.32 -15.99 2.06
C GLN A 91 -3.98 -17.43 2.49
N ALA A 92 -2.71 -17.71 2.67
CA ALA A 92 -2.24 -19.02 3.15
C ALA A 92 -2.28 -19.19 4.68
N GLY A 93 -2.71 -18.17 5.43
CA GLY A 93 -2.70 -18.20 6.89
C GLY A 93 -1.31 -18.14 7.53
N GLN A 94 -0.29 -17.77 6.77
CA GLN A 94 1.09 -17.62 7.25
C GLN A 94 1.31 -16.25 7.92
N ALA A 95 0.46 -15.28 7.63
CA ALA A 95 0.38 -14.00 8.32
C ALA A 95 -1.07 -13.73 8.75
N ASP A 96 -1.24 -13.02 9.85
CA ASP A 96 -2.55 -12.67 10.40
C ASP A 96 -3.17 -11.46 9.73
N GLY A 97 -2.35 -10.60 9.14
CA GLY A 97 -2.81 -9.40 8.47
C GLY A 97 -1.76 -8.81 7.55
N ILE A 98 -2.20 -7.86 6.71
CA ILE A 98 -1.34 -7.10 5.80
C ILE A 98 -1.55 -5.60 6.01
N ILE A 99 -0.45 -4.85 6.05
CA ILE A 99 -0.43 -3.40 5.98
C ILE A 99 0.65 -2.96 4.98
N ALA A 100 0.26 -2.45 3.82
CA ALA A 100 1.17 -2.21 2.69
C ALA A 100 0.65 -1.11 1.73
N GLY A 101 -0.02 -0.07 2.24
CA GLY A 101 -0.69 0.91 1.39
C GLY A 101 -1.69 0.27 0.41
N MET A 102 -2.30 -0.83 0.82
CA MET A 102 -3.12 -1.68 -0.05
C MET A 102 -4.43 -1.01 -0.41
N SER A 103 -4.66 -0.78 -1.70
CA SER A 103 -5.92 -0.22 -2.20
C SER A 103 -7.10 -1.15 -1.91
N VAL A 104 -8.17 -0.60 -1.38
CA VAL A 104 -9.44 -1.30 -1.19
C VAL A 104 -10.13 -1.40 -2.55
N THR A 105 -10.39 -2.62 -3.02
CA THR A 105 -11.15 -2.90 -4.25
C THR A 105 -12.21 -3.95 -3.97
N ASP A 106 -13.29 -3.98 -4.77
CA ASP A 106 -14.38 -4.94 -4.58
C ASP A 106 -13.88 -6.38 -4.76
N ALA A 107 -12.98 -6.62 -5.71
CA ALA A 107 -12.35 -7.93 -5.89
C ALA A 107 -11.59 -8.39 -4.64
N ARG A 108 -10.89 -7.48 -3.95
CA ARG A 108 -10.15 -7.79 -2.72
C ARG A 108 -11.07 -7.96 -1.51
N LYS A 109 -12.17 -7.19 -1.43
CA LYS A 109 -13.19 -7.36 -0.37
C LYS A 109 -13.85 -8.73 -0.38
N ALA A 110 -13.86 -9.42 -1.53
CA ALA A 110 -14.35 -10.79 -1.61
C ALA A 110 -13.46 -11.81 -0.88
N THR A 111 -12.21 -11.44 -0.57
CA THR A 111 -11.20 -12.34 0.01
C THR A 111 -10.63 -11.85 1.34
N PHE A 112 -10.66 -10.54 1.56
CA PHE A 112 -10.08 -9.90 2.75
C PHE A 112 -11.10 -9.00 3.45
N ASP A 113 -11.07 -8.99 4.77
CA ASP A 113 -11.66 -7.94 5.57
C ASP A 113 -10.71 -6.74 5.61
N PHE A 114 -11.27 -5.55 5.42
CA PHE A 114 -10.51 -4.30 5.43
C PHE A 114 -10.90 -3.44 6.63
N SER A 115 -9.92 -2.72 7.16
CA SER A 115 -10.18 -1.58 8.02
C SER A 115 -10.85 -0.44 7.24
N GLU A 116 -11.26 0.61 7.93
CA GLU A 116 -11.55 1.88 7.27
C GLU A 116 -10.30 2.41 6.55
N SER A 117 -10.52 3.19 5.48
CA SER A 117 -9.42 3.77 4.71
C SER A 117 -8.68 4.82 5.55
N TYR A 118 -7.38 4.68 5.69
CA TYR A 118 -6.51 5.62 6.41
C TYR A 118 -5.80 6.60 5.48
N TYR A 119 -5.85 6.40 4.15
CA TYR A 119 -5.24 7.28 3.16
C TYR A 119 -5.97 7.19 1.82
N THR A 120 -6.06 8.32 1.10
CA THR A 120 -6.57 8.34 -0.28
C THR A 120 -5.41 8.56 -1.24
N ALA A 121 -5.21 7.59 -2.14
CA ALA A 121 -4.18 7.65 -3.18
C ALA A 121 -4.81 7.52 -4.56
N ASN A 122 -4.21 8.18 -5.55
CA ASN A 122 -4.57 8.05 -6.95
C ASN A 122 -3.50 7.27 -7.70
N THR A 123 -3.90 6.46 -8.68
CA THR A 123 -2.98 5.88 -9.65
C THR A 123 -2.70 6.91 -10.74
N ILE A 124 -1.42 7.18 -10.98
CA ILE A 124 -0.96 8.11 -12.02
C ILE A 124 0.03 7.41 -12.94
N LEU A 125 0.18 7.93 -14.15
CA LEU A 125 1.22 7.52 -15.09
C LEU A 125 2.44 8.40 -14.89
N GLY A 126 3.56 7.81 -14.46
CA GLY A 126 4.85 8.49 -14.40
C GLY A 126 5.54 8.43 -15.77
N VAL A 127 6.02 9.56 -16.25
CA VAL A 127 6.80 9.67 -17.50
C VAL A 127 8.03 10.54 -17.26
N LYS A 128 9.04 10.41 -18.13
CA LYS A 128 10.21 11.30 -18.09
C LYS A 128 9.76 12.74 -18.37
N GLU A 129 10.44 13.71 -17.78
CA GLU A 129 10.15 15.15 -17.96
C GLU A 129 10.15 15.56 -19.45
N SER A 130 11.06 14.96 -20.23
CA SER A 130 11.16 15.20 -21.69
C SER A 130 10.13 14.40 -22.51
N SER A 131 9.21 13.67 -21.89
CA SER A 131 8.25 12.83 -22.59
C SER A 131 7.16 13.66 -23.25
N THR A 132 6.73 13.24 -24.43
CA THR A 132 5.56 13.78 -25.14
C THR A 132 4.26 13.04 -24.82
N ILE A 133 4.30 12.05 -23.93
CA ILE A 133 3.14 11.30 -23.49
C ILE A 133 2.29 12.20 -22.58
N ALA A 134 1.08 12.53 -23.01
CA ALA A 134 0.12 13.34 -22.26
C ALA A 134 -1.19 12.60 -21.94
N SER A 135 -1.44 11.47 -22.60
CA SER A 135 -2.64 10.68 -22.44
C SER A 135 -2.37 9.17 -22.53
N TYR A 136 -3.38 8.33 -22.23
CA TYR A 136 -3.27 6.88 -22.41
C TYR A 136 -3.17 6.46 -23.89
N GLU A 137 -3.75 7.24 -24.80
CA GLU A 137 -3.70 7.01 -26.25
C GLU A 137 -2.26 7.07 -26.79
N ASP A 138 -1.42 7.92 -26.20
CA ASP A 138 0.01 8.06 -26.56
C ASP A 138 0.86 6.85 -26.18
N LEU A 139 0.29 5.92 -25.38
CA LEU A 139 0.96 4.69 -24.97
C LEU A 139 0.95 3.60 -26.04
N LYS A 140 0.24 3.78 -27.15
CA LYS A 140 0.15 2.78 -28.22
C LYS A 140 1.52 2.30 -28.67
N GLY A 141 1.75 0.99 -28.59
CA GLY A 141 3.01 0.34 -28.95
C GLY A 141 4.16 0.50 -27.94
N LYS A 142 3.98 1.30 -26.89
CA LYS A 142 4.97 1.51 -25.82
C LYS A 142 4.88 0.42 -24.76
N THR A 143 5.89 0.35 -23.87
CA THR A 143 5.89 -0.54 -22.72
C THR A 143 5.68 0.26 -21.45
N VAL A 144 4.71 -0.17 -20.62
CA VAL A 144 4.39 0.42 -19.32
C VAL A 144 4.87 -0.53 -18.23
N GLY A 145 5.71 -0.03 -17.33
CA GLY A 145 6.15 -0.75 -16.15
C GLY A 145 5.09 -0.70 -15.05
N VAL A 146 4.90 -1.80 -14.33
CA VAL A 146 4.00 -1.85 -13.18
C VAL A 146 4.45 -2.91 -12.17
N LYS A 147 4.20 -2.66 -10.90
CA LYS A 147 4.49 -3.62 -9.83
C LYS A 147 3.44 -4.73 -9.78
N ASN A 148 3.89 -5.98 -9.57
CA ASN A 148 3.02 -7.15 -9.45
C ASN A 148 1.99 -7.04 -8.32
N GLY A 149 0.80 -7.62 -8.55
CA GLY A 149 -0.27 -7.73 -7.56
C GLY A 149 -1.00 -6.42 -7.25
N THR A 150 -0.62 -5.28 -7.86
CA THR A 150 -1.20 -3.96 -7.56
C THR A 150 -2.50 -3.69 -8.31
N ALA A 151 -3.32 -2.78 -7.77
CA ALA A 151 -4.51 -2.28 -8.47
C ALA A 151 -4.15 -1.60 -9.80
N SER A 152 -2.97 -0.99 -9.90
CA SER A 152 -2.44 -0.42 -11.13
C SER A 152 -2.19 -1.49 -12.20
N GLN A 153 -1.71 -2.67 -11.81
CA GLN A 153 -1.55 -3.79 -12.74
C GLN A 153 -2.92 -4.25 -13.28
N THR A 154 -3.91 -4.39 -12.41
CA THR A 154 -5.27 -4.75 -12.83
C THR A 154 -5.81 -3.75 -13.84
N PHE A 155 -5.74 -2.45 -13.51
CA PHE A 155 -6.17 -1.38 -14.42
C PHE A 155 -5.46 -1.44 -15.79
N LEU A 156 -4.14 -1.64 -15.80
CA LEU A 156 -3.39 -1.74 -17.04
C LEU A 156 -3.78 -2.99 -17.85
N THR A 157 -4.02 -4.12 -17.19
CA THR A 157 -4.44 -5.35 -17.87
C THR A 157 -5.81 -5.20 -18.53
N GLU A 158 -6.77 -4.60 -17.83
CA GLU A 158 -8.12 -4.37 -18.34
C GLU A 158 -8.15 -3.38 -19.52
N ASN A 159 -7.24 -2.42 -19.56
CA ASN A 159 -7.21 -1.36 -20.56
C ASN A 159 -6.18 -1.60 -21.68
N GLN A 160 -5.40 -2.67 -21.62
CA GLN A 160 -4.32 -2.96 -22.57
C GLN A 160 -4.81 -3.01 -24.03
N SER A 161 -5.91 -3.71 -24.28
CA SER A 161 -6.48 -3.83 -25.63
C SER A 161 -7.00 -2.51 -26.16
N LYS A 162 -7.51 -1.65 -25.30
CA LYS A 162 -8.05 -0.34 -25.66
C LYS A 162 -6.96 0.62 -26.13
N TYR A 163 -5.85 0.67 -25.39
CA TYR A 163 -4.77 1.65 -25.63
C TYR A 163 -3.56 1.07 -26.35
N GLY A 164 -3.47 -0.23 -26.52
CA GLY A 164 -2.45 -0.90 -27.35
C GLY A 164 -1.02 -0.84 -26.80
N TYR A 165 -0.82 -0.67 -25.50
CA TYR A 165 0.50 -0.74 -24.85
C TYR A 165 0.88 -2.17 -24.48
N LYS A 166 2.17 -2.39 -24.19
CA LYS A 166 2.70 -3.61 -23.60
C LYS A 166 2.90 -3.41 -22.10
N ILE A 167 2.68 -4.45 -21.30
CA ILE A 167 2.88 -4.41 -19.84
C ILE A 167 4.19 -5.14 -19.53
N LYS A 168 5.05 -4.53 -18.69
CA LYS A 168 6.20 -5.16 -18.07
C LYS A 168 6.02 -5.10 -16.56
N THR A 169 6.00 -6.26 -15.91
CA THR A 169 5.80 -6.36 -14.46
C THR A 169 7.11 -6.44 -13.71
N PHE A 170 7.12 -5.94 -12.47
CA PHE A 170 8.27 -5.90 -11.58
C PHE A 170 7.86 -6.36 -10.19
N ALA A 171 8.77 -7.00 -9.46
CA ALA A 171 8.52 -7.48 -8.10
C ALA A 171 8.45 -6.33 -7.08
N ASP A 172 9.21 -5.27 -7.30
CA ASP A 172 9.31 -4.11 -6.41
C ASP A 172 9.35 -2.78 -7.18
N GLY A 173 9.14 -1.67 -6.44
CA GLY A 173 9.12 -0.34 -7.04
C GLY A 173 10.50 0.13 -7.50
N SER A 174 11.58 -0.24 -6.81
CA SER A 174 12.93 0.22 -7.14
C SER A 174 13.35 -0.28 -8.51
N SER A 175 13.20 -1.59 -8.76
CA SER A 175 13.53 -2.20 -10.06
C SER A 175 12.61 -1.75 -11.20
N MET A 176 11.47 -1.15 -10.89
CA MET A 176 10.57 -0.59 -11.91
C MET A 176 11.04 0.80 -12.40
N TYR A 177 11.71 1.58 -11.55
CA TYR A 177 12.16 2.94 -11.88
C TYR A 177 13.56 2.99 -12.51
N ASP A 178 14.35 1.92 -12.39
CA ASP A 178 15.66 1.76 -13.02
C ASP A 178 15.53 1.40 -14.53
#